data_e9f4723ade68e3c2e4e0fe5676ed2c1c
#
_entry.id   e9f4723ade68e3c2e4e0fe5676ed2c1c
#
_cell.length_a   1.000
_cell.length_b   1.000
_cell.length_c   1.000
_cell.angle_alpha   90.00
_cell.angle_beta   90.00
_cell.angle_gamma   90.00
#
_symmetry.space_group_name_H-M   'P 1'
#
loop_
_entity.id
_entity.type
_entity.pdbx_description
1 polymer ?
#
loop_
_entity_poly.entity_id
_entity_poly.type
_entity_poly.pdbx_seq_one_letter_code
_entity_poly.pdbx_strand_id
1 'polypeptide(L)'
;SNHISFSTNALLGRALRAADWSNERAVIGNLTAQITAALTGNGAIEGIGDSLSEIWGQLHKGQFFAAPAVTFAQNEINTLLRHLSLTFSPGHGEPLVDFSRLSDGQQSLLYISIVLAMREIGDKVLAGELDAFDIDKLRPPIFTLIAIEEPENSLSPHYLGRVVRAVSEFAKSKNTQAVVATHAPSLLRRVAPESIRYLRLDDNRCTAVAGIVLPDDEDAEKYVREGVQAFPELYFSRFVILGEGDSEEVVLPRLLAARGILTDD
;
A
#
# COMPACT_ATOMS: atom_id res chain seq x y z
N SER A 1 1.07 6.43 -7.57
CA SER A 1 2.52 6.15 -7.59
C SER A 1 3.35 7.02 -6.63
N ASN A 2 2.86 8.19 -6.21
CA ASN A 2 3.58 9.09 -5.29
C ASN A 2 3.77 8.54 -3.86
N HIS A 3 3.06 7.49 -3.47
CA HIS A 3 3.13 6.93 -2.11
C HIS A 3 4.31 6.00 -1.90
N ILE A 4 4.91 5.47 -2.96
CA ILE A 4 6.07 4.57 -2.89
C ILE A 4 7.38 5.34 -3.02
N SER A 5 7.33 6.64 -3.33
CA SER A 5 8.51 7.48 -3.43
C SER A 5 9.20 7.65 -2.07
N PHE A 6 10.51 7.74 -2.06
CA PHE A 6 11.32 8.03 -0.86
C PHE A 6 11.21 9.50 -0.42
N SER A 7 10.11 10.18 -0.76
CA SER A 7 9.85 11.54 -0.29
C SER A 7 9.75 11.58 1.24
N THR A 8 9.94 12.77 1.82
CA THR A 8 9.96 12.97 3.28
C THR A 8 8.69 12.49 3.97
N ASN A 9 7.58 12.40 3.27
CA ASN A 9 6.28 11.99 3.81
C ASN A 9 5.93 10.52 3.52
N ALA A 10 6.68 9.81 2.67
CA ALA A 10 6.42 8.41 2.38
C ALA A 10 6.78 7.53 3.59
N LEU A 11 6.01 6.47 3.82
CA LEU A 11 6.21 5.55 4.94
C LEU A 11 7.63 4.97 4.97
N LEU A 12 8.12 4.49 3.83
CA LEU A 12 9.46 3.91 3.71
C LEU A 12 10.55 4.95 3.95
N GLY A 13 10.41 6.17 3.40
CA GLY A 13 11.36 7.26 3.64
C GLY A 13 11.41 7.69 5.10
N ARG A 14 10.29 7.60 5.82
CA ARG A 14 10.25 7.85 7.26
C ARG A 14 10.98 6.76 8.05
N ALA A 15 10.75 5.49 7.74
CA ALA A 15 11.44 4.37 8.37
C ALA A 15 12.96 4.45 8.16
N LEU A 16 13.41 4.70 6.93
CA LEU A 16 14.83 4.84 6.60
C LEU A 16 15.51 5.99 7.35
N ARG A 17 14.81 7.11 7.56
CA ARG A 17 15.37 8.22 8.37
C ARG A 17 15.36 7.92 9.87
N ALA A 18 14.46 7.05 10.33
CA ALA A 18 14.41 6.63 11.73
C ALA A 18 15.40 5.52 12.05
N ALA A 19 15.98 4.84 11.05
CA ALA A 19 17.00 3.84 11.25
C ALA A 19 18.25 4.45 11.91
N ASP A 20 18.90 3.68 12.78
CA ASP A 20 20.18 4.07 13.39
C ASP A 20 21.33 3.83 12.41
N TRP A 21 21.93 4.91 11.94
CA TRP A 21 23.06 4.92 11.02
C TRP A 21 24.39 5.24 11.72
N SER A 22 24.46 5.11 13.03
CA SER A 22 25.64 5.55 13.81
C SER A 22 26.92 4.82 13.39
N ASN A 23 26.81 3.54 13.09
CA ASN A 23 27.95 2.71 12.70
C ASN A 23 28.43 3.00 11.26
N GLU A 24 27.49 3.27 10.35
CA GLU A 24 27.77 3.46 8.93
C GLU A 24 28.14 4.91 8.58
N ARG A 25 27.81 5.86 9.45
CA ARG A 25 28.02 7.31 9.19
C ARG A 25 29.46 7.66 8.82
N ALA A 26 30.44 7.13 9.55
CA ALA A 26 31.84 7.40 9.31
C ALA A 26 32.32 6.82 7.97
N VAL A 27 31.90 5.60 7.66
CA VAL A 27 32.23 4.91 6.40
C VAL A 27 31.61 5.65 5.21
N ILE A 28 30.32 5.97 5.31
CA ILE A 28 29.60 6.72 4.28
C ILE A 28 30.25 8.09 4.05
N GLY A 29 30.61 8.79 5.12
CA GLY A 29 31.30 10.07 5.03
C GLY A 29 32.64 9.99 4.29
N ASN A 30 33.44 8.96 4.58
CA ASN A 30 34.72 8.73 3.89
C ASN A 30 34.52 8.41 2.40
N LEU A 31 33.56 7.54 2.06
CA LEU A 31 33.24 7.20 0.67
C LEU A 31 32.75 8.44 -0.09
N THR A 32 31.91 9.24 0.53
CA THR A 32 31.42 10.48 -0.08
C THR A 32 32.54 11.51 -0.32
N ALA A 33 33.50 11.62 0.62
CA ALA A 33 34.67 12.44 0.44
C ALA A 33 35.55 11.98 -0.73
N GLN A 34 35.72 10.67 -0.91
CA GLN A 34 36.41 10.10 -2.07
C GLN A 34 35.71 10.40 -3.39
N ILE A 35 34.40 10.27 -3.44
CA ILE A 35 33.60 10.63 -4.62
C ILE A 35 33.76 12.10 -4.95
N THR A 36 33.75 12.98 -3.96
CA THR A 36 33.97 14.42 -4.15
C THR A 36 35.34 14.68 -4.71
N ALA A 37 36.39 14.10 -4.10
CA ALA A 37 37.75 14.29 -4.58
C ALA A 37 37.93 13.82 -6.03
N ALA A 38 37.32 12.68 -6.38
CA ALA A 38 37.35 12.17 -7.76
C ALA A 38 36.62 13.09 -8.75
N LEU A 39 35.47 13.64 -8.35
CA LEU A 39 34.72 14.58 -9.20
C LEU A 39 35.43 15.94 -9.33
N THR A 40 35.92 16.51 -8.24
CA THR A 40 36.59 17.80 -8.24
C THR A 40 37.98 17.75 -8.92
N GLY A 41 38.63 16.58 -8.93
CA GLY A 41 39.85 16.34 -9.69
C GLY A 41 39.65 16.17 -11.21
N ASN A 42 38.43 16.23 -11.71
CA ASN A 42 38.18 16.24 -13.14
C ASN A 42 38.48 17.64 -13.72
N GLY A 43 39.36 17.71 -14.71
CA GLY A 43 39.81 18.99 -15.27
C GLY A 43 38.70 19.91 -15.82
N ALA A 44 37.56 19.37 -16.22
CA ALA A 44 36.40 20.17 -16.62
C ALA A 44 35.75 20.87 -15.41
N ILE A 45 35.61 20.15 -14.30
CA ILE A 45 35.03 20.70 -13.06
C ILE A 45 35.99 21.71 -12.43
N GLU A 46 37.28 21.43 -12.42
CA GLU A 46 38.32 22.33 -11.98
C GLU A 46 38.28 23.62 -12.79
N GLY A 47 38.27 23.54 -14.14
CA GLY A 47 38.17 24.70 -15.02
C GLY A 47 36.90 25.53 -14.82
N ILE A 48 35.75 24.89 -14.54
CA ILE A 48 34.52 25.61 -14.18
C ILE A 48 34.68 26.34 -12.84
N GLY A 49 35.28 25.67 -11.84
CA GLY A 49 35.51 26.23 -10.52
C GLY A 49 36.42 27.45 -10.59
N ASP A 50 37.50 27.37 -11.32
CA ASP A 50 38.47 28.46 -11.53
C ASP A 50 37.82 29.66 -12.22
N SER A 51 37.15 29.43 -13.35
CA SER A 51 36.45 30.49 -14.09
C SER A 51 35.35 31.15 -13.24
N LEU A 52 34.60 30.36 -12.46
CA LEU A 52 33.57 30.88 -11.56
C LEU A 52 34.20 31.75 -10.46
N SER A 53 35.30 31.30 -9.86
CA SER A 53 36.03 32.04 -8.81
C SER A 53 36.58 33.36 -9.32
N GLU A 54 37.15 33.38 -10.53
CA GLU A 54 37.65 34.57 -11.16
C GLU A 54 36.54 35.61 -11.40
N ILE A 55 35.47 35.19 -12.08
CA ILE A 55 34.34 36.09 -12.40
C ILE A 55 33.65 36.57 -11.12
N TRP A 56 33.43 35.67 -10.15
CA TRP A 56 32.85 36.01 -8.87
C TRP A 56 33.70 37.08 -8.15
N GLY A 57 35.02 36.94 -8.11
CA GLY A 57 35.94 37.90 -7.53
C GLY A 57 35.93 39.26 -8.23
N GLN A 58 35.56 39.34 -9.50
CA GLN A 58 35.36 40.61 -10.22
C GLN A 58 34.05 41.30 -9.79
N LEU A 59 32.98 40.52 -9.53
CA LEU A 59 31.65 41.04 -9.25
C LEU A 59 31.42 41.28 -7.75
N HIS A 60 31.90 40.35 -6.90
CA HIS A 60 31.69 40.37 -5.46
C HIS A 60 32.94 40.88 -4.73
N LYS A 61 32.84 42.06 -4.09
CA LYS A 61 33.94 42.71 -3.37
C LYS A 61 33.82 42.59 -1.85
N GLY A 62 32.87 41.78 -1.35
CA GLY A 62 32.69 41.54 0.09
C GLY A 62 33.72 40.57 0.65
N GLN A 63 34.01 40.68 1.96
CA GLN A 63 34.92 39.76 2.66
C GLN A 63 34.29 38.38 2.93
N PHE A 64 32.96 38.29 2.97
CA PHE A 64 32.22 37.06 3.20
C PHE A 64 31.79 36.48 1.84
N PHE A 65 31.70 35.13 1.78
CA PHE A 65 31.32 34.40 0.56
C PHE A 65 32.23 34.66 -0.65
N ALA A 66 33.50 34.85 -0.40
CA ALA A 66 34.45 35.32 -1.42
C ALA A 66 34.93 34.24 -2.40
N ALA A 67 34.84 32.94 -2.02
CA ALA A 67 35.40 31.85 -2.80
C ALA A 67 34.30 30.81 -3.11
N PRO A 68 33.60 30.89 -4.26
CA PRO A 68 32.70 29.85 -4.70
C PRO A 68 33.49 28.60 -5.09
N ALA A 69 32.99 27.43 -4.71
CA ALA A 69 33.60 26.17 -5.07
C ALA A 69 32.51 25.21 -5.61
N VAL A 70 32.87 24.44 -6.61
CA VAL A 70 32.02 23.34 -7.08
C VAL A 70 32.27 22.13 -6.19
N THR A 71 31.28 21.78 -5.41
CA THR A 71 31.35 20.62 -4.50
C THR A 71 30.18 19.69 -4.73
N PHE A 72 30.38 18.39 -4.50
CA PHE A 72 29.27 17.45 -4.48
C PHE A 72 28.49 17.68 -3.19
N ALA A 73 27.18 17.92 -3.31
CA ALA A 73 26.28 18.16 -2.16
C ALA A 73 26.33 16.98 -1.19
N GLN A 74 26.92 17.19 -0.01
CA GLN A 74 27.46 16.11 0.77
C GLN A 74 26.98 15.96 2.18
N ASN A 75 27.26 14.78 2.68
CA ASN A 75 27.37 14.34 4.08
C ASN A 75 26.06 14.14 4.83
N GLU A 76 24.93 14.35 4.24
CA GLU A 76 23.70 13.93 4.89
C GLU A 76 23.26 12.57 4.33
N ILE A 77 23.29 11.54 5.17
CA ILE A 77 22.69 10.24 4.90
C ILE A 77 21.29 10.41 4.30
N ASN A 78 20.52 11.39 4.80
CA ASN A 78 19.22 11.74 4.27
C ASN A 78 19.22 12.07 2.76
N THR A 79 20.26 12.64 2.23
CA THR A 79 20.39 12.91 0.79
C THR A 79 20.62 11.62 0.01
N LEU A 80 21.48 10.73 0.51
CA LEU A 80 21.70 9.41 -0.08
C LEU A 80 20.45 8.55 -0.04
N LEU A 81 19.72 8.57 1.07
CA LEU A 81 18.47 7.82 1.22
C LEU A 81 17.38 8.23 0.23
N ARG A 82 17.43 9.45 -0.32
CA ARG A 82 16.50 9.89 -1.38
C ARG A 82 16.74 9.16 -2.71
N HIS A 83 17.94 8.63 -2.92
CA HIS A 83 18.30 7.88 -4.12
C HIS A 83 18.09 6.37 -3.99
N LEU A 84 17.67 5.88 -2.80
CA LEU A 84 17.28 4.48 -2.65
C LEU A 84 15.98 4.24 -3.38
N SER A 85 15.93 3.17 -4.15
CA SER A 85 14.76 2.71 -4.87
C SER A 85 14.49 1.24 -4.56
N LEU A 86 13.22 0.84 -4.64
CA LEU A 86 12.84 -0.56 -4.59
C LEU A 86 13.02 -1.17 -5.98
N THR A 87 13.80 -2.23 -6.04
CA THR A 87 14.02 -2.97 -7.27
C THR A 87 13.60 -4.42 -7.10
N PHE A 88 13.19 -5.03 -8.19
CA PHE A 88 12.65 -6.38 -8.23
C PHE A 88 13.40 -7.23 -9.23
N SER A 89 13.65 -8.49 -8.88
CA SER A 89 14.16 -9.46 -9.84
C SER A 89 13.00 -10.00 -10.67
N PRO A 90 13.05 -9.89 -11.99
CA PRO A 90 12.08 -10.56 -12.85
C PRO A 90 12.29 -12.09 -12.92
N GLY A 91 13.36 -12.59 -12.32
CA GLY A 91 13.73 -14.01 -12.32
C GLY A 91 14.81 -14.33 -13.35
N HIS A 92 15.24 -15.58 -13.38
CA HIS A 92 16.14 -16.16 -14.42
C HIS A 92 17.46 -15.39 -14.69
N GLY A 93 17.99 -14.65 -13.70
CA GLY A 93 19.24 -13.89 -13.87
C GLY A 93 19.10 -12.57 -14.64
N GLU A 94 17.91 -12.17 -14.95
CA GLU A 94 17.61 -10.86 -15.55
C GLU A 94 17.99 -9.71 -14.61
N PRO A 95 18.39 -8.54 -15.16
CA PRO A 95 18.73 -7.37 -14.34
C PRO A 95 17.52 -6.90 -13.53
N LEU A 96 17.81 -6.33 -12.35
CA LEU A 96 16.79 -5.77 -11.47
C LEU A 96 16.01 -4.66 -12.20
N VAL A 97 14.72 -4.64 -12.01
CA VAL A 97 13.80 -3.64 -12.55
C VAL A 97 13.27 -2.74 -11.45
N ASP A 98 13.05 -1.48 -11.77
CA ASP A 98 12.43 -0.52 -10.87
C ASP A 98 10.93 -0.82 -10.66
N PHE A 99 10.38 -0.41 -9.52
CA PHE A 99 8.98 -0.62 -9.17
C PHE A 99 7.98 -0.05 -10.21
N SER A 100 8.38 0.95 -10.98
CA SER A 100 7.55 1.53 -12.04
C SER A 100 7.24 0.55 -13.19
N ARG A 101 7.99 -0.55 -13.27
CA ARG A 101 7.75 -1.63 -14.24
C ARG A 101 6.74 -2.66 -13.75
N LEU A 102 6.31 -2.56 -12.51
CA LEU A 102 5.25 -3.41 -11.98
C LEU A 102 3.90 -3.02 -12.58
N SER A 103 3.04 -4.02 -12.81
CA SER A 103 1.63 -3.77 -13.15
C SER A 103 0.90 -3.08 -12.01
N ASP A 104 -0.23 -2.44 -12.30
CA ASP A 104 -1.05 -1.74 -11.30
C ASP A 104 -1.42 -2.64 -10.11
N GLY A 105 -1.78 -3.90 -10.39
CA GLY A 105 -2.05 -4.88 -9.35
C GLY A 105 -0.83 -5.21 -8.49
N GLN A 106 0.34 -5.35 -9.09
CA GLN A 106 1.59 -5.57 -8.35
C GLN A 106 1.98 -4.34 -7.52
N GLN A 107 1.78 -3.14 -8.04
CA GLN A 107 2.00 -1.90 -7.29
C GLN A 107 1.06 -1.79 -6.09
N SER A 108 -0.22 -2.18 -6.26
CA SER A 108 -1.20 -2.23 -5.17
C SER A 108 -0.78 -3.22 -4.09
N LEU A 109 -0.34 -4.41 -4.47
CA LEU A 109 0.19 -5.42 -3.54
C LEU A 109 1.42 -4.91 -2.80
N LEU A 110 2.35 -4.25 -3.49
CA LEU A 110 3.54 -3.67 -2.90
C LEU A 110 3.16 -2.61 -1.86
N TYR A 111 2.23 -1.72 -2.19
CA TYR A 111 1.76 -0.70 -1.25
C TYR A 111 1.17 -1.30 0.03
N ILE A 112 0.27 -2.29 -0.11
CA ILE A 112 -0.30 -3.01 1.04
C ILE A 112 0.81 -3.67 1.86
N SER A 113 1.77 -4.33 1.20
CA SER A 113 2.89 -4.99 1.87
C SER A 113 3.75 -4.01 2.67
N ILE A 114 4.04 -2.82 2.13
CA ILE A 114 4.77 -1.77 2.84
C ILE A 114 4.01 -1.29 4.07
N VAL A 115 2.69 -1.05 3.96
CA VAL A 115 1.87 -0.61 5.09
C VAL A 115 1.90 -1.65 6.22
N LEU A 116 1.69 -2.93 5.89
CA LEU A 116 1.71 -4.02 6.86
C LEU A 116 3.09 -4.19 7.50
N ALA A 117 4.16 -4.15 6.69
CA ALA A 117 5.54 -4.25 7.19
C ALA A 117 5.91 -3.09 8.12
N MET A 118 5.51 -1.86 7.76
CA MET A 118 5.77 -0.69 8.61
C MET A 118 5.04 -0.77 9.94
N ARG A 119 3.85 -1.34 9.96
CA ARG A 119 3.13 -1.60 11.21
C ARG A 119 3.85 -2.64 12.06
N GLU A 120 4.23 -3.77 11.47
CA GLU A 120 4.98 -4.82 12.17
C GLU A 120 6.30 -4.31 12.78
N ILE A 121 7.06 -3.52 12.00
CA ILE A 121 8.27 -2.86 12.49
C ILE A 121 7.93 -1.95 13.66
N GLY A 122 6.87 -1.15 13.55
CA GLY A 122 6.44 -0.26 14.62
C GLY A 122 6.09 -1.00 15.91
N ASP A 123 5.38 -2.11 15.81
CA ASP A 123 5.03 -2.94 16.97
C ASP A 123 6.27 -3.56 17.62
N LYS A 124 7.23 -4.07 16.84
CA LYS A 124 8.51 -4.60 17.33
C LYS A 124 9.37 -3.55 18.03
N VAL A 125 9.42 -2.33 17.48
CA VAL A 125 10.14 -1.21 18.09
C VAL A 125 9.48 -0.81 19.43
N LEU A 126 8.15 -0.74 19.47
CA LEU A 126 7.41 -0.45 20.72
C LEU A 126 7.56 -1.54 21.76
N ALA A 127 7.72 -2.79 21.36
CA ALA A 127 7.98 -3.93 22.25
C ALA A 127 9.44 -4.01 22.73
N GLY A 128 10.35 -3.20 22.16
CA GLY A 128 11.78 -3.27 22.45
C GLY A 128 12.48 -4.49 21.83
N GLU A 129 11.86 -5.09 20.81
CA GLU A 129 12.42 -6.23 20.10
C GLU A 129 13.32 -5.84 18.92
N LEU A 130 13.29 -4.56 18.53
CA LEU A 130 14.04 -4.04 17.40
C LEU A 130 14.65 -2.67 17.71
N ASP A 131 15.93 -2.67 18.10
CA ASP A 131 16.67 -1.48 18.51
C ASP A 131 17.29 -0.69 17.35
N ALA A 132 17.12 -1.18 16.11
CA ALA A 132 17.70 -0.56 14.91
C ALA A 132 17.00 0.74 14.48
N PHE A 133 15.95 1.15 15.18
CA PHE A 133 15.17 2.34 14.86
C PHE A 133 15.00 3.28 16.05
N ASP A 134 15.18 4.56 15.80
CA ASP A 134 14.86 5.63 16.72
C ASP A 134 13.32 5.81 16.80
N ILE A 135 12.73 5.52 17.97
CA ILE A 135 11.28 5.55 18.18
C ILE A 135 10.69 6.95 17.98
N ASP A 136 11.45 8.01 18.37
CA ASP A 136 10.99 9.39 18.26
C ASP A 136 10.95 9.86 16.80
N LYS A 137 11.77 9.29 15.96
CA LYS A 137 11.79 9.55 14.51
C LYS A 137 10.81 8.65 13.75
N LEU A 138 10.70 7.38 14.12
CA LEU A 138 9.79 6.42 13.49
C LEU A 138 8.33 6.79 13.74
N ARG A 139 8.01 7.18 14.98
CA ARG A 139 6.67 7.56 15.44
C ARG A 139 5.60 6.54 15.02
N PRO A 140 5.66 5.32 15.55
CA PRO A 140 4.69 4.30 15.23
C PRO A 140 3.25 4.81 15.52
N PRO A 141 2.28 4.57 14.64
CA PRO A 141 0.91 5.03 14.87
C PRO A 141 0.28 4.26 16.04
N ILE A 142 -0.42 4.97 16.92
CA ILE A 142 -1.18 4.36 18.03
C ILE A 142 -2.33 3.52 17.50
N PHE A 143 -2.98 3.97 16.42
CA PHE A 143 -4.07 3.28 15.77
C PHE A 143 -3.84 3.28 14.25
N THR A 144 -4.12 2.16 13.59
CA THR A 144 -4.01 2.03 12.14
C THR A 144 -5.32 1.53 11.55
N LEU A 145 -5.90 2.32 10.65
CA LEU A 145 -7.03 1.95 9.82
C LEU A 145 -6.55 1.72 8.39
N ILE A 146 -6.80 0.52 7.87
CA ILE A 146 -6.62 0.20 6.45
C ILE A 146 -7.98 0.28 5.76
N ALA A 147 -8.11 1.20 4.81
CA ALA A 147 -9.27 1.30 3.94
C ALA A 147 -8.86 0.91 2.51
N ILE A 148 -9.54 -0.09 1.95
CA ILE A 148 -9.31 -0.58 0.59
C ILE A 148 -10.62 -0.44 -0.17
N GLU A 149 -10.58 0.19 -1.33
CA GLU A 149 -11.72 0.36 -2.22
C GLU A 149 -11.51 -0.47 -3.47
N GLU A 150 -12.50 -1.29 -3.81
CA GLU A 150 -12.59 -2.10 -5.02
C GLU A 150 -11.28 -2.83 -5.40
N PRO A 151 -10.71 -3.64 -4.50
CA PRO A 151 -9.44 -4.30 -4.78
C PRO A 151 -9.50 -5.24 -6.00
N GLU A 152 -10.70 -5.67 -6.39
CA GLU A 152 -10.95 -6.48 -7.57
C GLU A 152 -10.60 -5.78 -8.89
N ASN A 153 -10.65 -4.46 -8.95
CA ASN A 153 -10.34 -3.71 -10.17
C ASN A 153 -8.86 -3.78 -10.55
N SER A 154 -8.00 -3.97 -9.57
CA SER A 154 -6.53 -4.00 -9.79
C SER A 154 -5.92 -5.38 -9.57
N LEU A 155 -6.61 -6.29 -8.89
CA LEU A 155 -6.07 -7.58 -8.46
C LEU A 155 -6.82 -8.75 -9.09
N SER A 156 -6.07 -9.73 -9.58
CA SER A 156 -6.69 -10.98 -10.00
C SER A 156 -7.33 -11.71 -8.81
N PRO A 157 -8.37 -12.55 -9.03
CA PRO A 157 -9.07 -13.26 -7.96
C PRO A 157 -8.17 -14.10 -7.05
N HIS A 158 -7.04 -14.57 -7.57
CA HIS A 158 -6.05 -15.32 -6.81
C HIS A 158 -5.34 -14.44 -5.76
N TYR A 159 -4.97 -13.21 -6.12
CA TYR A 159 -4.35 -12.27 -5.19
C TYR A 159 -5.34 -11.68 -4.19
N LEU A 160 -6.60 -11.47 -4.59
CA LEU A 160 -7.66 -11.00 -3.68
C LEU A 160 -7.76 -11.84 -2.41
N GLY A 161 -7.73 -13.18 -2.55
CA GLY A 161 -7.78 -14.06 -1.39
C GLY A 161 -6.61 -13.90 -0.43
N ARG A 162 -5.42 -13.61 -0.95
CA ARG A 162 -4.22 -13.35 -0.12
C ARG A 162 -4.30 -12.01 0.59
N VAL A 163 -4.77 -10.98 -0.11
CA VAL A 163 -4.96 -9.65 0.47
C VAL A 163 -5.99 -9.68 1.58
N VAL A 164 -7.16 -10.28 1.33
CA VAL A 164 -8.22 -10.42 2.35
C VAL A 164 -7.69 -11.13 3.59
N ARG A 165 -6.95 -12.22 3.43
CA ARG A 165 -6.36 -12.95 4.56
C ARG A 165 -5.37 -12.07 5.34
N ALA A 166 -4.43 -11.41 4.64
CA ALA A 166 -3.43 -10.57 5.28
C ALA A 166 -4.06 -9.40 6.05
N VAL A 167 -5.07 -8.77 5.45
CA VAL A 167 -5.82 -7.65 6.07
C VAL A 167 -6.68 -8.13 7.24
N SER A 168 -7.28 -9.34 7.14
CA SER A 168 -8.03 -9.94 8.25
C SER A 168 -7.14 -10.30 9.44
N GLU A 169 -5.94 -10.85 9.19
CA GLU A 169 -4.96 -11.11 10.26
C GLU A 169 -4.49 -9.80 10.91
N PHE A 170 -4.20 -8.80 10.10
CA PHE A 170 -3.87 -7.46 10.59
C PHE A 170 -4.94 -6.90 11.51
N ALA A 171 -6.23 -7.02 11.13
CA ALA A 171 -7.35 -6.49 11.91
C ALA A 171 -7.60 -7.20 13.25
N LYS A 172 -6.97 -8.36 13.50
CA LYS A 172 -7.02 -9.05 14.80
C LYS A 172 -6.16 -8.39 15.88
N SER A 173 -5.17 -7.60 15.48
CA SER A 173 -4.27 -6.92 16.41
C SER A 173 -5.01 -5.78 17.13
N LYS A 174 -4.63 -5.51 18.37
CA LYS A 174 -5.12 -4.33 19.10
C LYS A 174 -4.77 -3.05 18.34
N ASN A 175 -5.63 -2.07 18.40
CA ASN A 175 -5.42 -0.77 17.74
C ASN A 175 -5.28 -0.84 16.20
N THR A 176 -5.88 -1.84 15.59
CA THR A 176 -5.94 -1.98 14.13
C THR A 176 -7.37 -2.23 13.68
N GLN A 177 -7.70 -1.70 12.52
CA GLN A 177 -8.98 -1.96 11.87
C GLN A 177 -8.78 -1.99 10.36
N ALA A 178 -9.58 -2.79 9.68
CA ALA A 178 -9.63 -2.82 8.24
C ALA A 178 -11.06 -2.66 7.74
N VAL A 179 -11.21 -1.89 6.68
CA VAL A 179 -12.47 -1.71 5.95
C VAL A 179 -12.19 -1.95 4.48
N VAL A 180 -12.98 -2.80 3.87
CA VAL A 180 -12.89 -3.09 2.43
C VAL A 180 -14.25 -2.78 1.80
N ALA A 181 -14.27 -1.83 0.87
CA ALA A 181 -15.44 -1.56 0.04
C ALA A 181 -15.32 -2.36 -1.26
N THR A 182 -16.35 -3.12 -1.61
CA THR A 182 -16.33 -3.98 -2.80
C THR A 182 -17.75 -4.21 -3.31
N HIS A 183 -17.86 -4.45 -4.60
CA HIS A 183 -19.08 -4.97 -5.22
C HIS A 183 -18.86 -6.38 -5.83
N ALA A 184 -17.71 -7.01 -5.55
CA ALA A 184 -17.40 -8.35 -6.05
C ALA A 184 -17.94 -9.45 -5.11
N PRO A 185 -18.91 -10.28 -5.57
CA PRO A 185 -19.42 -11.40 -4.79
C PRO A 185 -18.32 -12.38 -4.35
N SER A 186 -17.31 -12.58 -5.21
CA SER A 186 -16.20 -13.51 -4.95
C SER A 186 -15.37 -13.14 -3.72
N LEU A 187 -15.37 -11.87 -3.31
CA LEU A 187 -14.68 -11.40 -2.12
C LEU A 187 -15.49 -11.73 -0.86
N LEU A 188 -16.82 -11.63 -0.92
CA LEU A 188 -17.72 -11.90 0.20
C LEU A 188 -17.64 -13.36 0.68
N ARG A 189 -17.36 -14.31 -0.21
CA ARG A 189 -17.13 -15.73 0.16
C ARG A 189 -15.96 -15.93 1.13
N ARG A 190 -15.08 -14.95 1.27
CA ARG A 190 -13.80 -15.06 1.98
C ARG A 190 -13.83 -14.41 3.37
N VAL A 191 -14.91 -13.78 3.72
CA VAL A 191 -15.09 -13.08 5.00
C VAL A 191 -16.27 -13.67 5.76
N ALA A 192 -16.24 -13.53 7.08
CA ALA A 192 -17.35 -13.95 7.91
C ALA A 192 -18.58 -13.06 7.63
N PRO A 193 -19.80 -13.63 7.49
CA PRO A 193 -21.00 -12.86 7.21
C PRO A 193 -21.23 -11.70 8.17
N GLU A 194 -20.92 -11.87 9.43
CA GLU A 194 -21.06 -10.85 10.48
C GLU A 194 -20.18 -9.62 10.26
N SER A 195 -19.11 -9.79 9.49
CA SER A 195 -18.20 -8.69 9.12
C SER A 195 -18.75 -7.84 7.98
N ILE A 196 -19.77 -8.32 7.28
CA ILE A 196 -20.33 -7.66 6.11
C ILE A 196 -21.27 -6.54 6.54
N ARG A 197 -21.14 -5.40 5.89
CA ARG A 197 -22.05 -4.26 6.01
C ARG A 197 -22.59 -3.95 4.62
N TYR A 198 -23.89 -4.13 4.46
CA TYR A 198 -24.58 -3.83 3.21
C TYR A 198 -25.02 -2.37 3.21
N LEU A 199 -24.60 -1.62 2.20
CA LEU A 199 -24.95 -0.23 2.02
C LEU A 199 -25.94 -0.11 0.87
N ARG A 200 -27.06 0.58 1.09
CA ARG A 200 -28.04 0.88 0.05
C ARG A 200 -28.63 2.27 0.27
N LEU A 201 -29.20 2.83 -0.78
CA LEU A 201 -30.00 4.02 -0.65
C LEU A 201 -31.42 3.62 -0.20
N ASP A 202 -31.95 4.34 0.78
CA ASP A 202 -33.35 4.29 1.16
C ASP A 202 -34.22 5.13 0.20
N ASP A 203 -35.55 5.15 0.44
CA ASP A 203 -36.49 5.89 -0.39
C ASP A 203 -36.25 7.42 -0.35
N ASN A 204 -35.58 7.91 0.67
CA ASN A 204 -35.20 9.31 0.83
C ASN A 204 -33.82 9.62 0.23
N ARG A 205 -33.19 8.66 -0.45
CA ARG A 205 -31.81 8.73 -0.97
C ARG A 205 -30.75 8.92 0.10
N CYS A 206 -31.02 8.52 1.33
CA CYS A 206 -30.04 8.42 2.38
C CYS A 206 -29.38 7.05 2.39
N THR A 207 -28.08 7.01 2.71
CA THR A 207 -27.37 5.73 2.83
C THR A 207 -27.82 4.99 4.10
N ALA A 208 -28.47 3.86 3.91
CA ALA A 208 -28.80 2.92 4.97
C ALA A 208 -27.73 1.83 5.05
N VAL A 209 -27.32 1.47 6.25
CA VAL A 209 -26.32 0.42 6.54
C VAL A 209 -26.99 -0.71 7.28
N ALA A 210 -26.89 -1.94 6.77
CA ALA A 210 -27.39 -3.14 7.43
C ALA A 210 -26.25 -4.14 7.65
N GLY A 211 -26.20 -4.75 8.82
CA GLY A 211 -25.36 -5.91 9.10
C GLY A 211 -26.13 -7.19 8.81
N ILE A 212 -25.41 -8.30 8.66
CA ILE A 212 -26.01 -9.62 8.60
C ILE A 212 -26.17 -10.12 10.02
N VAL A 213 -27.40 -10.47 10.36
CA VAL A 213 -27.74 -11.08 11.65
C VAL A 213 -27.98 -12.56 11.37
N LEU A 214 -27.17 -13.41 11.99
CA LEU A 214 -27.36 -14.84 11.92
C LEU A 214 -28.43 -15.29 12.93
N PRO A 215 -29.17 -16.38 12.65
CA PRO A 215 -30.10 -16.94 13.61
C PRO A 215 -29.42 -17.40 14.90
N ASP A 216 -30.14 -17.40 16.01
CA ASP A 216 -29.65 -17.88 17.32
C ASP A 216 -29.60 -19.41 17.41
N ASP A 217 -30.33 -20.13 16.54
CA ASP A 217 -30.31 -21.58 16.46
C ASP A 217 -29.08 -22.05 15.69
N GLU A 218 -28.29 -22.94 16.28
CA GLU A 218 -26.98 -23.38 15.73
C GLU A 218 -27.10 -24.06 14.34
N ASP A 219 -28.17 -24.86 14.13
CA ASP A 219 -28.35 -25.50 12.82
C ASP A 219 -28.78 -24.48 11.76
N ALA A 220 -29.70 -23.59 12.11
CA ALA A 220 -30.14 -22.52 11.23
C ALA A 220 -28.98 -21.54 10.92
N GLU A 221 -28.16 -21.18 11.91
CA GLU A 221 -26.98 -20.38 11.73
C GLU A 221 -26.03 -21.00 10.70
N LYS A 222 -25.74 -22.29 10.85
CA LYS A 222 -24.84 -23.02 9.94
C LYS A 222 -25.37 -22.99 8.51
N TYR A 223 -26.64 -23.27 8.30
CA TYR A 223 -27.25 -23.27 6.96
C TYR A 223 -27.24 -21.88 6.34
N VAL A 224 -27.57 -20.84 7.10
CA VAL A 224 -27.52 -19.46 6.60
C VAL A 224 -26.10 -19.06 6.24
N ARG A 225 -25.13 -19.38 7.10
CA ARG A 225 -23.71 -19.10 6.87
C ARG A 225 -23.21 -19.78 5.60
N GLU A 226 -23.48 -21.06 5.44
CA GLU A 226 -23.10 -21.84 4.25
C GLU A 226 -23.80 -21.31 2.98
N GLY A 227 -25.10 -21.02 3.05
CA GLY A 227 -25.86 -20.47 1.93
C GLY A 227 -25.35 -19.12 1.47
N VAL A 228 -25.07 -18.23 2.41
CA VAL A 228 -24.52 -16.90 2.13
C VAL A 228 -23.13 -17.00 1.50
N GLN A 229 -22.30 -17.93 1.96
CA GLN A 229 -20.97 -18.14 1.39
C GLN A 229 -21.00 -18.82 0.03
N ALA A 230 -21.98 -19.72 -0.19
CA ALA A 230 -22.16 -20.40 -1.47
C ALA A 230 -22.70 -19.45 -2.55
N PHE A 231 -23.63 -18.58 -2.19
CA PHE A 231 -24.37 -17.69 -3.10
C PHE A 231 -24.25 -16.21 -2.68
N PRO A 232 -23.07 -15.63 -2.68
CA PRO A 232 -22.86 -14.23 -2.22
C PRO A 232 -23.55 -13.20 -3.12
N GLU A 233 -24.00 -13.58 -4.31
CA GLU A 233 -24.81 -12.78 -5.22
C GLU A 233 -26.13 -12.35 -4.58
N LEU A 234 -26.64 -13.11 -3.60
CA LEU A 234 -27.85 -12.79 -2.84
C LEU A 234 -27.78 -11.42 -2.17
N TYR A 235 -26.58 -10.98 -1.76
CA TYR A 235 -26.40 -9.65 -1.15
C TYR A 235 -26.75 -8.48 -2.10
N PHE A 236 -26.61 -8.70 -3.39
CA PHE A 236 -26.87 -7.68 -4.41
C PHE A 236 -28.26 -7.79 -5.04
N SER A 237 -28.99 -8.86 -4.72
CA SER A 237 -30.30 -9.12 -5.27
C SER A 237 -31.37 -8.30 -4.55
N ARG A 238 -32.31 -7.73 -5.30
CA ARG A 238 -33.52 -7.10 -4.76
C ARG A 238 -34.64 -8.10 -4.48
N PHE A 239 -34.62 -9.19 -5.21
CA PHE A 239 -35.61 -10.25 -5.11
C PHE A 239 -34.93 -11.60 -5.39
N VAL A 240 -35.22 -12.59 -4.59
CA VAL A 240 -34.67 -13.94 -4.67
C VAL A 240 -35.81 -14.93 -4.79
N ILE A 241 -35.71 -15.81 -5.77
CA ILE A 241 -36.63 -16.96 -5.92
C ILE A 241 -35.85 -18.19 -5.47
N LEU A 242 -36.40 -18.90 -4.48
CA LEU A 242 -35.83 -20.16 -4.05
C LEU A 242 -36.53 -21.28 -4.81
N GLY A 243 -35.79 -22.13 -5.50
CA GLY A 243 -36.24 -23.36 -6.14
C GLY A 243 -35.75 -24.59 -5.38
N GLU A 244 -36.30 -25.75 -5.67
CA GLU A 244 -35.94 -27.00 -5.02
C GLU A 244 -34.72 -27.67 -5.66
N GLY A 245 -34.37 -27.29 -6.89
CA GLY A 245 -33.23 -27.87 -7.59
C GLY A 245 -32.94 -27.28 -8.98
N ASP A 246 -32.08 -27.97 -9.70
CA ASP A 246 -31.54 -27.54 -11.00
C ASP A 246 -32.61 -27.32 -12.09
N SER A 247 -33.76 -28.03 -11.96
CA SER A 247 -34.86 -27.87 -12.91
C SER A 247 -35.45 -26.46 -12.88
N GLU A 248 -35.63 -25.89 -11.71
CA GLU A 248 -36.17 -24.56 -11.52
C GLU A 248 -35.15 -23.50 -11.98
N GLU A 249 -33.87 -23.74 -11.74
CA GLU A 249 -32.78 -22.84 -12.19
C GLU A 249 -32.79 -22.68 -13.71
N VAL A 250 -33.06 -23.75 -14.46
CA VAL A 250 -33.11 -23.74 -15.92
C VAL A 250 -34.44 -23.23 -16.46
N VAL A 251 -35.57 -23.61 -15.84
CA VAL A 251 -36.89 -23.37 -16.38
C VAL A 251 -37.45 -22.00 -16.00
N LEU A 252 -37.26 -21.55 -14.74
CA LEU A 252 -37.84 -20.31 -14.26
C LEU A 252 -37.36 -19.07 -15.05
N PRO A 253 -36.07 -18.88 -15.33
CA PRO A 253 -35.61 -17.71 -16.12
C PRO A 253 -36.30 -17.68 -17.51
N ARG A 254 -36.41 -18.83 -18.16
CA ARG A 254 -37.06 -18.94 -19.50
C ARG A 254 -38.53 -18.61 -19.45
N LEU A 255 -39.26 -19.11 -18.43
CA LEU A 255 -40.67 -18.83 -18.24
C LEU A 255 -40.90 -17.34 -17.93
N LEU A 256 -40.10 -16.77 -17.07
CA LEU A 256 -40.19 -15.35 -16.71
C LEU A 256 -39.87 -14.43 -17.89
N ALA A 257 -38.84 -14.77 -18.68
CA ALA A 257 -38.53 -14.07 -19.92
C ALA A 257 -39.67 -14.17 -20.95
N ALA A 258 -40.24 -15.39 -21.14
CA ALA A 258 -41.38 -15.60 -22.05
C ALA A 258 -42.63 -14.84 -21.61
N ARG A 259 -42.79 -14.55 -20.33
CA ARG A 259 -43.85 -13.72 -19.77
C ARG A 259 -43.56 -12.23 -19.74
N GLY A 260 -42.40 -11.80 -20.20
CA GLY A 260 -41.94 -10.41 -20.17
C GLY A 260 -41.72 -9.86 -18.75
N ILE A 261 -41.48 -10.75 -17.77
CA ILE A 261 -41.18 -10.36 -16.37
C ILE A 261 -39.68 -10.13 -16.17
N LEU A 262 -38.87 -10.91 -16.88
CA LEU A 262 -37.40 -10.64 -16.97
C LEU A 262 -37.13 -10.02 -18.32
N THR A 263 -36.45 -8.89 -18.32
CA THR A 263 -35.83 -8.27 -19.50
C THR A 263 -34.31 -8.46 -19.35
N ASP A 264 -33.63 -8.61 -20.48
CA ASP A 264 -32.15 -8.77 -20.54
C ASP A 264 -31.40 -7.48 -20.16
N ASP A 265 -32.06 -6.50 -19.51
CA ASP A 265 -31.49 -5.24 -19.05
C ASP A 265 -31.15 -5.27 -17.55
#